data_116da5ba8a876565b897228532f663ed
#
_entry.id   116da5ba8a876565b897228532f663ed
#
_cell.length_a   1.000
_cell.length_b   1.000
_cell.length_c   1.000
_cell.angle_alpha   90.00
_cell.angle_beta   90.00
_cell.angle_gamma   90.00
#
_symmetry.space_group_name_H-M   'P 1'
#
loop_
_entity.id
_entity.type
_entity.pdbx_description
1 polymer ?
#
loop_
_entity_poly.entity_id
_entity_poly.type
_entity_poly.pdbx_seq_one_letter_code
_entity_poly.pdbx_strand_id
1 'polypeptide(L)'
;MENRINIGELDTKVTLLRCDISYNQQSAKKYSFTEHSKVFAKVDRSVSESVTNTNLEEGQDIALTIYKVSGLTTRWRVVVEGQTYAITGIDTISRVSPLCILTIHAVD
;
A
#
# COMPACT_ATOMS: atom_id res chain seq x y z
N MET A 1 -27.00 -0.71 -4.29
CA MET A 1 -26.12 -0.65 -5.12
C MET A 1 -24.83 -1.13 -4.68
N GLU A 2 -24.06 -1.51 -5.40
CA GLU A 2 -22.95 -2.01 -4.97
C GLU A 2 -21.82 -1.23 -5.40
N ASN A 3 -20.80 -1.20 -4.71
CA ASN A 3 -19.67 -0.52 -5.03
C ASN A 3 -18.73 -1.43 -5.66
N ARG A 4 -18.92 -1.72 -6.88
CA ARG A 4 -18.12 -2.62 -7.53
C ARG A 4 -16.92 -1.95 -8.09
N ILE A 5 -15.74 -2.40 -7.87
CA ILE A 5 -14.55 -1.81 -8.41
C ILE A 5 -14.34 -2.39 -9.77
N ASN A 6 -14.26 -1.52 -10.74
CA ASN A 6 -14.06 -1.92 -12.09
C ASN A 6 -12.59 -2.23 -12.30
N ILE A 7 -12.28 -3.40 -12.81
CA ILE A 7 -10.91 -3.78 -12.99
C ILE A 7 -10.19 -2.82 -13.90
N GLY A 8 -10.89 -2.20 -14.83
CA GLY A 8 -10.22 -1.23 -15.69
C GLY A 8 -9.72 -0.02 -14.94
N GLU A 9 -10.15 0.17 -13.69
CA GLU A 9 -9.65 1.29 -12.94
C GLU A 9 -8.33 0.96 -12.27
N LEU A 10 -7.86 -0.26 -12.33
CA LEU A 10 -6.56 -0.60 -11.78
C LEU A 10 -5.54 -0.30 -12.85
N ASP A 11 -5.21 0.96 -13.01
CA ASP A 11 -4.41 1.39 -14.13
C ASP A 11 -3.07 1.95 -13.77
N THR A 12 -2.71 1.99 -12.51
CA THR A 12 -1.42 2.54 -12.09
C THR A 12 -0.52 1.39 -11.67
N LYS A 13 0.64 1.31 -12.28
CA LYS A 13 1.54 0.22 -11.93
C LYS A 13 2.31 0.60 -10.67
N VAL A 14 2.30 -0.26 -9.68
CA VAL A 14 3.01 -0.02 -8.45
C VAL A 14 3.91 -1.21 -8.16
N THR A 15 4.94 -1.00 -7.38
CA THR A 15 5.87 -2.07 -7.02
C THR A 15 5.68 -2.41 -5.55
N LEU A 16 5.52 -3.69 -5.27
CA LEU A 16 5.40 -4.15 -3.90
C LEU A 16 6.76 -4.61 -3.42
N LEU A 17 7.17 -4.13 -2.25
CA LEU A 17 8.44 -4.50 -1.67
C LEU A 17 8.18 -5.36 -0.45
N ARG A 18 8.73 -6.56 -0.47
CA ARG A 18 8.57 -7.47 0.64
C ARG A 18 9.58 -7.12 1.72
N CYS A 19 9.18 -7.22 2.95
CA CYS A 19 10.05 -6.91 4.05
C CYS A 19 10.71 -8.19 4.53
N ASP A 20 12.03 -8.19 4.54
CA ASP A 20 12.79 -9.31 5.04
C ASP A 20 13.50 -8.88 6.31
N ILE A 21 13.53 -9.74 7.31
CA ILE A 21 14.16 -9.45 8.56
C ILE A 21 15.35 -10.36 8.70
N SER A 22 16.49 -9.78 9.00
CA SER A 22 17.67 -10.57 9.26
C SER A 22 18.31 -10.08 10.55
N TYR A 23 19.29 -10.81 11.05
CA TYR A 23 19.97 -10.44 12.26
C TYR A 23 21.44 -10.31 11.96
N ASN A 24 22.07 -9.27 12.50
CA ASN A 24 23.48 -9.14 12.27
C ASN A 24 24.23 -9.92 13.33
N GLN A 25 25.52 -9.75 13.40
CA GLN A 25 26.32 -10.55 14.30
C GLN A 25 26.04 -10.22 15.74
N GLN A 26 25.51 -9.06 16.03
CA GLN A 26 25.16 -8.72 17.38
C GLN A 26 23.73 -9.02 17.67
N SER A 27 23.06 -9.77 16.83
CA SER A 27 21.65 -10.13 17.00
C SER A 27 20.72 -8.94 16.89
N ALA A 28 21.14 -7.88 16.27
CA ALA A 28 20.26 -6.76 16.06
C ALA A 28 19.45 -7.01 14.80
N LYS A 29 18.17 -6.67 14.85
CA LYS A 29 17.33 -6.86 13.69
C LYS A 29 17.67 -5.89 12.60
N LYS A 30 17.63 -6.36 11.40
CA LYS A 30 17.82 -5.49 10.26
C LYS A 30 16.70 -5.76 9.29
N TYR A 31 16.04 -4.70 8.84
CA TYR A 31 14.95 -4.84 7.89
C TYR A 31 15.47 -4.47 6.52
N SER A 32 15.11 -5.26 5.54
CA SER A 32 15.45 -4.92 4.17
C SER A 32 14.21 -5.12 3.33
N PHE A 33 14.14 -4.39 2.22
CA PHE A 33 12.97 -4.46 1.36
C PHE A 33 13.42 -4.86 -0.02
N THR A 34 12.79 -5.92 -0.55
CA THR A 34 13.15 -6.42 -1.85
C THR A 34 11.94 -6.39 -2.74
N GLU A 35 12.12 -6.09 -3.98
CA GLU A 35 11.00 -6.05 -4.90
C GLU A 35 10.38 -7.44 -4.98
N HIS A 36 9.09 -7.53 -4.73
CA HIS A 36 8.39 -8.78 -4.81
C HIS A 36 7.66 -8.88 -6.15
N SER A 37 6.93 -7.86 -6.51
CA SER A 37 6.18 -7.91 -7.75
C SER A 37 5.71 -6.52 -8.11
N LYS A 38 5.30 -6.37 -9.36
CA LYS A 38 4.67 -5.15 -9.82
C LYS A 38 3.24 -5.50 -10.14
N VAL A 39 2.34 -4.68 -9.67
CA VAL A 39 0.92 -4.96 -9.89
C VAL A 39 0.24 -3.66 -10.29
N PHE A 40 -0.94 -3.76 -10.88
CA PHE A 40 -1.71 -2.59 -11.21
C PHE A 40 -2.65 -2.27 -10.06
N ALA A 41 -2.84 -1.00 -9.82
CA ALA A 41 -3.62 -0.54 -8.67
C ALA A 41 -4.49 0.62 -9.05
N LYS A 42 -5.56 0.81 -8.29
CA LYS A 42 -6.33 2.03 -8.38
C LYS A 42 -5.87 2.90 -7.22
N VAL A 43 -5.41 4.09 -7.52
CA VAL A 43 -4.87 5.00 -6.53
C VAL A 43 -5.92 6.04 -6.22
N ASP A 44 -6.32 6.14 -4.96
CA ASP A 44 -7.31 7.10 -4.55
C ASP A 44 -6.67 8.06 -3.59
N ARG A 45 -6.41 9.27 -4.04
CA ARG A 45 -5.76 10.25 -3.22
C ARG A 45 -6.72 11.19 -2.56
N SER A 46 -7.99 11.00 -2.74
CA SER A 46 -8.92 11.91 -2.22
C SER A 46 -9.11 11.73 -0.83
N VAL A 47 -8.29 11.72 -0.09
CA VAL A 47 -8.41 11.51 1.21
C VAL A 47 -9.43 12.12 1.89
N SER A 48 -9.49 12.48 2.91
CA SER A 48 -10.51 12.94 3.69
C SER A 48 -10.80 14.30 3.43
N GLU A 49 -11.91 14.56 2.94
CA GLU A 49 -12.25 15.87 2.71
C GLU A 49 -12.69 16.53 3.93
N SER A 50 -12.83 15.87 4.96
CA SER A 50 -13.20 16.58 6.15
C SER A 50 -12.09 17.41 6.64
N VAL A 51 -10.94 17.29 6.15
CA VAL A 51 -9.90 18.04 6.67
C VAL A 51 -9.89 19.37 6.17
N THR A 52 -10.03 20.32 6.97
CA THR A 52 -9.99 21.59 6.53
C THR A 52 -8.73 22.23 6.79
N ASN A 53 -7.82 21.72 7.46
CA ASN A 53 -6.71 22.40 7.71
C ASN A 53 -5.72 22.25 6.76
N THR A 54 -4.71 22.79 6.87
CA THR A 54 -3.93 22.97 5.87
C THR A 54 -2.70 22.23 5.84
N ASN A 55 -2.36 21.52 6.70
CA ASN A 55 -1.14 20.84 6.67
C ASN A 55 -1.29 19.50 6.13
N LEU A 56 -1.79 19.40 4.94
CA LEU A 56 -2.06 18.16 4.44
C LEU A 56 -0.98 17.56 3.68
N GLU A 57 -0.05 18.30 3.27
CA GLU A 57 0.86 17.79 2.39
C GLU A 57 1.68 16.72 2.97
N GLU A 58 1.93 16.72 4.22
CA GLU A 58 2.64 15.65 4.71
C GLU A 58 1.84 14.74 5.43
N GLY A 59 2.06 13.53 5.43
CA GLY A 59 1.29 12.57 6.15
C GLY A 59 -0.01 12.22 5.51
N GLN A 60 -0.17 12.51 4.28
CA GLN A 60 -1.42 12.23 3.65
C GLN A 60 -1.52 10.77 3.34
N ASP A 61 -2.63 10.15 3.63
CA ASP A 61 -2.85 8.76 3.36
C ASP A 61 -3.46 8.59 1.99
N ILE A 62 -3.13 7.50 1.36
CA ILE A 62 -3.66 7.17 0.05
C ILE A 62 -4.26 5.79 0.14
N ALA A 63 -5.38 5.58 -0.49
CA ALA A 63 -5.99 4.27 -0.59
C ALA A 63 -5.57 3.63 -1.90
N LEU A 64 -5.12 2.39 -1.84
CA LEU A 64 -4.61 1.71 -2.99
C LEU A 64 -5.35 0.39 -3.13
N THR A 65 -6.06 0.18 -4.20
CA THR A 65 -6.80 -1.06 -4.42
C THR A 65 -6.00 -1.95 -5.35
N ILE A 66 -5.73 -3.19 -4.92
CA ILE A 66 -5.00 -4.13 -5.75
C ILE A 66 -5.62 -5.50 -5.59
N TYR A 67 -5.22 -6.43 -6.45
CA TYR A 67 -5.58 -7.81 -6.22
C TYR A 67 -4.84 -8.31 -4.99
N LYS A 68 -5.46 -9.20 -4.26
CA LYS A 68 -4.86 -9.74 -3.05
C LYS A 68 -3.55 -10.46 -3.39
N VAL A 69 -2.56 -10.29 -2.54
CA VAL A 69 -1.26 -10.88 -2.74
C VAL A 69 -0.94 -11.73 -1.52
N SER A 70 -0.55 -12.96 -1.78
CA SER A 70 -0.25 -13.87 -0.70
C SER A 70 0.95 -13.37 0.09
N GLY A 71 0.84 -13.40 1.38
CA GLY A 71 1.94 -13.00 2.23
C GLY A 71 2.06 -11.52 2.52
N LEU A 72 1.21 -10.72 1.92
CA LEU A 72 1.29 -9.28 2.10
C LEU A 72 0.96 -8.90 3.53
N THR A 73 1.79 -8.08 4.14
CA THR A 73 1.53 -7.60 5.48
C THR A 73 1.81 -6.11 5.55
N THR A 74 1.50 -5.50 6.67
CA THR A 74 1.74 -4.08 6.81
C THR A 74 3.21 -3.76 6.96
N ARG A 75 4.08 -4.76 7.03
CA ARG A 75 5.51 -4.48 7.06
C ARG A 75 6.07 -4.25 5.68
N TRP A 76 5.34 -4.63 4.64
CA TRP A 76 5.80 -4.40 3.28
C TRP A 76 5.71 -2.93 2.94
N ARG A 77 6.29 -2.56 1.83
CA ARG A 77 6.21 -1.21 1.33
C ARG A 77 5.77 -1.21 -0.10
N VAL A 78 5.36 -0.05 -0.59
CA VAL A 78 4.85 0.08 -1.95
C VAL A 78 5.53 1.28 -2.58
N VAL A 79 5.94 1.16 -3.82
CA VAL A 79 6.49 2.29 -4.55
C VAL A 79 5.45 2.70 -5.59
N VAL A 80 5.02 3.95 -5.51
CA VAL A 80 4.04 4.49 -6.45
C VAL A 80 4.67 5.72 -7.08
N GLU A 81 4.85 5.66 -8.38
CA GLU A 81 5.38 6.81 -9.11
C GLU A 81 6.68 7.32 -8.51
N GLY A 82 7.53 6.42 -8.15
CA GLY A 82 8.85 6.79 -7.63
C GLY A 82 8.89 7.12 -6.16
N GLN A 83 7.77 7.15 -5.48
CA GLN A 83 7.73 7.47 -4.08
C GLN A 83 7.44 6.21 -3.27
N THR A 84 8.16 6.01 -2.19
CA THR A 84 7.97 4.83 -1.35
C THR A 84 6.98 5.15 -0.25
N TYR A 85 6.08 4.21 0.00
CA TYR A 85 5.05 4.36 1.00
C TYR A 85 5.06 3.15 1.93
N ALA A 86 4.77 3.39 3.19
CA ALA A 86 4.57 2.30 4.14
C ALA A 86 3.09 1.91 4.12
N ILE A 87 2.81 0.66 4.37
CA ILE A 87 1.43 0.20 4.41
C ILE A 87 0.98 0.29 5.86
N THR A 88 -0.07 1.08 6.12
CA THR A 88 -0.54 1.24 7.46
C THR A 88 -1.82 0.47 7.71
N GLY A 89 -2.44 -0.06 6.70
CA GLY A 89 -3.63 -0.88 6.89
C GLY A 89 -3.93 -1.69 5.67
N ILE A 90 -4.55 -2.84 5.86
CA ILE A 90 -4.97 -3.70 4.77
C ILE A 90 -6.41 -4.10 5.03
N ASP A 91 -7.28 -3.78 4.07
CA ASP A 91 -8.69 -4.13 4.19
C ASP A 91 -8.98 -5.15 3.11
N THR A 92 -9.34 -6.36 3.49
CA THR A 92 -9.55 -7.41 2.52
C THR A 92 -10.93 -7.34 1.90
N ILE A 93 -11.74 -6.39 2.28
CA ILE A 93 -13.09 -6.21 1.76
C ILE A 93 -13.96 -7.37 2.16
N SER A 94 -13.74 -8.54 1.63
CA SER A 94 -14.47 -9.70 2.07
C SER A 94 -13.68 -10.92 1.64
N ARG A 95 -14.08 -12.07 2.15
CA ARG A 95 -13.33 -13.27 1.81
C ARG A 95 -13.47 -13.63 0.36
N VAL A 96 -14.58 -13.28 -0.25
CA VAL A 96 -14.79 -13.69 -1.62
C VAL A 96 -14.28 -12.68 -2.62
N SER A 97 -13.89 -11.50 -2.17
CA SER A 97 -13.42 -10.52 -3.13
C SER A 97 -11.96 -10.81 -3.48
N PRO A 98 -11.59 -10.72 -4.74
CA PRO A 98 -10.18 -10.89 -5.09
C PRO A 98 -9.36 -9.66 -4.84
N LEU A 99 -9.97 -8.58 -4.40
CA LEU A 99 -9.27 -7.31 -4.23
C LEU A 99 -9.11 -6.97 -2.77
N CYS A 100 -8.13 -6.14 -2.48
CA CYS A 100 -7.99 -5.59 -1.15
C CYS A 100 -7.60 -4.12 -1.28
N ILE A 101 -7.79 -3.38 -0.22
CA ILE A 101 -7.48 -1.97 -0.21
C ILE A 101 -6.40 -1.73 0.82
N LEU A 102 -5.32 -1.12 0.38
CA LEU A 102 -4.21 -0.80 1.27
C LEU A 102 -4.28 0.67 1.60
N THR A 103 -4.07 1.00 2.86
CA THR A 103 -3.87 2.39 3.22
C THR A 103 -2.37 2.59 3.32
N ILE A 104 -1.86 3.54 2.59
CA ILE A 104 -0.42 3.74 2.52
C ILE A 104 -0.09 5.17 2.86
N HIS A 105 1.11 5.37 3.36
CA HIS A 105 1.54 6.66 3.86
C HIS A 105 2.98 6.87 3.42
N ALA A 106 3.29 8.02 2.90
CA ALA A 106 4.62 8.26 2.35
C ALA A 106 5.67 8.18 3.44
N VAL A 107 6.81 7.63 3.09
CA VAL A 107 7.92 7.57 4.02
C VAL A 107 9.05 8.34 3.42
N ASP A 108 9.90 8.83 4.28
CA ASP A 108 11.01 9.64 3.82
C ASP A 108 12.19 8.83 3.35
#